data_ea257a8c0cb6698f385d3401fa36b553
#
_entry.id   ea257a8c0cb6698f385d3401fa36b553
#
_cell.length_a   1.000
_cell.length_b   1.000
_cell.length_c   1.000
_cell.angle_alpha   90.00
_cell.angle_beta   90.00
_cell.angle_gamma   90.00
#
_symmetry.space_group_name_H-M   'P 1'
#
loop_
_entity.id
_entity.type
_entity.pdbx_description
1 polymer ?
#
loop_
_entity_poly.entity_id
_entity_poly.type
_entity_poly.pdbx_seq_one_letter_code
_entity_poly.pdbx_strand_id
1 'polypeptide(L)'
;MRMNRSSRSPLSWAPSPSRHLPVGPSEWNLPISNRDISRALASYLEHYPDETGLLSEPMRLLSQGGDFACRRSFPMHVTAGALLVRGAEILLVEHRAYGIVLQPGGHLEPDDASLAGAAERELVEETGIDPATVVLLSQIPAYIEYGRVPARPEKNEPDHFHLDFGFAFATANGDVGSIQEREVTGAGWYPLAKAERLVGHRIGRAVRMPAEIA
;
A
#
# COMPACT_ATOMS: atom_id res chain seq x y z
N MET A 1 -8.83 -79.62 39.55
CA MET A 1 -7.73 -78.76 39.11
C MET A 1 -8.19 -78.01 37.91
N ARG A 2 -8.70 -76.73 38.06
CA ARG A 2 -9.14 -75.88 37.00
C ARG A 2 -8.41 -74.55 37.17
N MET A 3 -7.54 -74.24 36.20
CA MET A 3 -6.84 -72.94 36.10
C MET A 3 -7.79 -71.82 35.62
N ASN A 4 -7.83 -70.78 36.40
CA ASN A 4 -8.57 -69.55 36.10
C ASN A 4 -7.71 -68.64 35.22
N ARG A 5 -8.15 -68.35 33.99
CA ARG A 5 -7.49 -67.38 33.09
C ARG A 5 -8.17 -66.02 33.27
N SER A 6 -7.48 -65.12 33.90
CA SER A 6 -7.89 -63.71 33.97
C SER A 6 -7.66 -63.03 32.59
N SER A 7 -8.70 -62.60 31.98
CA SER A 7 -8.68 -61.76 30.76
C SER A 7 -8.37 -60.32 31.17
N ARG A 8 -7.25 -59.78 30.74
CA ARG A 8 -6.94 -58.35 30.77
C ARG A 8 -7.47 -57.72 29.48
N SER A 9 -8.39 -56.77 29.63
CA SER A 9 -8.85 -55.90 28.53
C SER A 9 -7.75 -54.91 28.15
N PRO A 10 -7.55 -54.57 26.87
CA PRO A 10 -6.61 -53.54 26.45
C PRO A 10 -7.18 -52.14 26.71
N LEU A 11 -6.42 -51.30 27.37
CA LEU A 11 -6.67 -49.86 27.52
C LEU A 11 -6.65 -49.20 26.14
N SER A 12 -7.82 -48.72 25.69
CA SER A 12 -7.89 -47.88 24.50
C SER A 12 -7.43 -46.47 24.85
N TRP A 13 -6.27 -46.09 24.35
CA TRP A 13 -5.78 -44.72 24.38
C TRP A 13 -6.38 -43.99 23.17
N ALA A 14 -7.42 -43.15 23.39
CA ALA A 14 -7.92 -42.22 22.43
C ALA A 14 -7.34 -40.83 22.75
N PRO A 15 -6.67 -40.16 21.79
CA PRO A 15 -6.23 -38.79 22.02
C PRO A 15 -7.45 -37.86 22.13
N SER A 16 -7.46 -37.02 23.15
CA SER A 16 -8.46 -35.99 23.36
C SER A 16 -8.45 -35.02 22.17
N PRO A 17 -9.63 -34.56 21.69
CA PRO A 17 -9.67 -33.55 20.64
C PRO A 17 -9.04 -32.25 21.14
N SER A 18 -8.00 -31.79 20.45
CA SER A 18 -7.38 -30.50 20.65
C SER A 18 -8.46 -29.42 20.49
N ARG A 19 -8.77 -28.71 21.56
CA ARG A 19 -9.59 -27.50 21.48
C ARG A 19 -8.81 -26.51 20.65
N HIS A 20 -9.22 -26.29 19.40
CA HIS A 20 -8.85 -25.08 18.67
C HIS A 20 -9.46 -23.91 19.43
N LEU A 21 -8.60 -23.19 20.15
CA LEU A 21 -8.93 -21.85 20.61
C LEU A 21 -9.14 -21.00 19.35
N PRO A 22 -10.20 -20.18 19.27
CA PRO A 22 -10.31 -19.22 18.20
C PRO A 22 -9.06 -18.32 18.27
N VAL A 23 -8.30 -18.26 17.20
CA VAL A 23 -7.26 -17.24 17.01
C VAL A 23 -8.02 -15.92 17.00
N GLY A 24 -7.90 -15.15 18.06
CA GLY A 24 -8.42 -13.78 18.12
C GLY A 24 -7.82 -12.94 16.97
N PRO A 25 -8.40 -11.78 16.64
CA PRO A 25 -7.83 -10.89 15.64
C PRO A 25 -6.36 -10.71 15.97
N SER A 26 -5.50 -10.89 14.97
CA SER A 26 -4.05 -10.88 15.11
C SER A 26 -3.61 -9.60 15.86
N GLU A 27 -2.99 -9.77 17.03
CA GLU A 27 -2.60 -8.70 17.97
C GLU A 27 -1.54 -7.72 17.41
N TRP A 28 -1.27 -7.73 16.10
CA TRP A 28 -0.13 -7.04 15.51
C TRP A 28 -0.45 -6.04 14.40
N ASN A 29 -1.72 -5.83 14.04
CA ASN A 29 -2.10 -4.79 13.08
C ASN A 29 -2.41 -3.49 13.83
N LEU A 30 -1.35 -2.80 14.27
CA LEU A 30 -1.49 -1.41 14.73
C LEU A 30 -1.65 -0.53 13.48
N PRO A 31 -2.59 0.42 13.48
CA PRO A 31 -2.75 1.37 12.38
C PRO A 31 -1.46 2.16 12.15
N ILE A 32 -1.24 2.57 10.92
CA ILE A 32 -0.07 3.37 10.53
C ILE A 32 0.00 4.63 11.39
N SER A 33 1.11 4.82 12.09
CA SER A 33 1.32 5.96 12.96
C SER A 33 2.15 7.06 12.29
N ASN A 34 2.11 8.28 12.84
CA ASN A 34 3.01 9.36 12.42
C ASN A 34 4.50 8.97 12.51
N ARG A 35 4.85 8.05 13.40
CA ARG A 35 6.22 7.53 13.50
C ARG A 35 6.61 6.71 12.27
N ASP A 36 5.69 5.92 11.76
CA ASP A 36 5.91 5.11 10.55
C ASP A 36 6.01 6.01 9.32
N ILE A 37 5.14 7.02 9.21
CA ILE A 37 5.19 8.05 8.17
C ILE A 37 6.53 8.80 8.22
N SER A 38 6.95 9.27 9.40
CA SER A 38 8.22 9.99 9.58
C SER A 38 9.43 9.12 9.26
N ARG A 39 9.38 7.82 9.59
CA ARG A 39 10.46 6.88 9.26
C ARG A 39 10.57 6.67 7.75
N ALA A 40 9.46 6.46 7.05
CA ALA A 40 9.44 6.31 5.60
C ALA A 40 9.97 7.58 4.90
N LEU A 41 9.57 8.77 5.39
CA LEU A 41 10.06 10.05 4.90
C LEU A 41 11.59 10.22 5.12
N ALA A 42 12.09 9.86 6.31
CA ALA A 42 13.51 9.93 6.62
C ALA A 42 14.33 8.98 5.72
N SER A 43 13.90 7.72 5.60
CA SER A 43 14.57 6.76 4.71
C SER A 43 14.57 7.20 3.26
N TYR A 44 13.48 7.83 2.80
CA TYR A 44 13.41 8.42 1.46
C TYR A 44 14.45 9.54 1.28
N LEU A 45 14.56 10.47 2.23
CA LEU A 45 15.48 11.61 2.15
C LEU A 45 16.96 11.21 2.29
N GLU A 46 17.27 10.06 2.90
CA GLU A 46 18.62 9.49 2.86
C GLU A 46 19.03 9.10 1.43
N HIS A 47 18.08 8.70 0.57
CA HIS A 47 18.31 8.33 -0.83
C HIS A 47 18.19 9.53 -1.79
N TYR A 48 17.36 10.52 -1.42
CA TYR A 48 17.06 11.69 -2.25
C TYR A 48 17.23 12.99 -1.44
N PRO A 49 18.46 13.31 -0.98
CA PRO A 49 18.71 14.45 -0.09
C PRO A 49 18.39 15.80 -0.74
N ASP A 50 18.44 15.89 -2.07
CA ASP A 50 18.11 17.11 -2.81
C ASP A 50 16.62 17.49 -2.70
N GLU A 51 15.75 16.57 -2.28
CA GLU A 51 14.31 16.81 -2.10
C GLU A 51 13.95 17.29 -0.69
N THR A 52 14.91 17.41 0.23
CA THR A 52 14.67 17.88 1.61
C THR A 52 13.95 19.23 1.66
N GLY A 53 14.28 20.15 0.75
CA GLY A 53 13.63 21.46 0.66
C GLY A 53 12.15 21.35 0.29
N LEU A 54 11.78 20.44 -0.60
CA LEU A 54 10.39 20.22 -1.05
C LEU A 54 9.53 19.59 0.05
N LEU A 55 10.14 18.81 0.93
CA LEU A 55 9.46 18.07 1.99
C LEU A 55 9.60 18.72 3.38
N SER A 56 10.13 19.94 3.45
CA SER A 56 10.35 20.67 4.71
C SER A 56 9.03 20.96 5.46
N GLU A 57 7.97 21.33 4.75
CA GLU A 57 6.68 21.64 5.36
C GLU A 57 5.97 20.38 5.91
N PRO A 58 5.83 19.26 5.19
CA PRO A 58 5.30 18.04 5.80
C PRO A 58 6.14 17.54 6.97
N MET A 59 7.48 17.64 6.94
CA MET A 59 8.33 17.33 8.10
C MET A 59 7.98 18.19 9.32
N ARG A 60 7.79 19.49 9.11
CA ARG A 60 7.37 20.43 10.16
C ARG A 60 6.02 20.05 10.74
N LEU A 61 5.02 19.74 9.90
CA LEU A 61 3.69 19.32 10.34
C LEU A 61 3.74 18.02 11.14
N LEU A 62 4.45 17.00 10.65
CA LEU A 62 4.64 15.73 11.36
C LEU A 62 5.27 15.94 12.75
N SER A 63 6.21 16.88 12.91
CA SER A 63 6.86 17.17 14.19
C SER A 63 5.93 17.84 15.21
N GLN A 64 4.85 18.47 14.75
CA GLN A 64 3.86 19.13 15.63
C GLN A 64 2.83 18.16 16.20
N GLY A 65 2.80 16.94 15.71
CA GLY A 65 1.82 15.94 16.08
C GLY A 65 0.50 16.10 15.33
N GLY A 66 -0.37 15.10 15.46
CA GLY A 66 -1.64 14.99 14.76
C GLY A 66 -1.82 13.53 14.32
N ASP A 67 -2.91 13.22 13.66
CA ASP A 67 -3.16 11.89 13.06
C ASP A 67 -3.20 12.05 11.53
N PHE A 68 -2.02 12.11 10.91
CA PHE A 68 -1.92 12.33 9.46
C PHE A 68 -2.20 11.09 8.62
N ALA A 69 -2.37 9.91 9.23
CA ALA A 69 -2.92 8.73 8.57
C ALA A 69 -4.43 8.87 8.32
N CYS A 70 -5.13 9.66 9.14
CA CYS A 70 -6.55 9.89 8.98
C CYS A 70 -6.84 10.87 7.83
N ARG A 71 -7.63 10.45 6.82
CA ARG A 71 -8.03 11.30 5.68
C ARG A 71 -8.77 12.59 6.04
N ARG A 72 -9.23 12.72 7.29
CA ARG A 72 -9.90 13.93 7.81
C ARG A 72 -8.94 14.87 8.53
N SER A 73 -7.65 14.58 8.53
CA SER A 73 -6.65 15.48 9.09
C SER A 73 -6.32 16.60 8.12
N PHE A 74 -6.47 17.83 8.60
CA PHE A 74 -6.17 19.04 7.85
C PHE A 74 -5.16 19.88 8.62
N PRO A 75 -4.27 20.59 7.95
CA PRO A 75 -4.21 20.88 6.50
C PRO A 75 -3.56 19.79 5.64
N MET A 76 -3.16 18.66 6.18
CA MET A 76 -2.48 17.59 5.46
C MET A 76 -2.98 16.23 5.92
N HIS A 77 -3.00 15.25 5.02
CA HIS A 77 -3.04 13.83 5.34
C HIS A 77 -2.24 13.01 4.31
N VAL A 78 -1.96 11.75 4.67
CA VAL A 78 -1.13 10.85 3.88
C VAL A 78 -1.98 10.05 2.90
N THR A 79 -1.42 9.83 1.71
CA THR A 79 -1.89 8.88 0.70
C THR A 79 -0.77 7.94 0.30
N ALA A 80 -1.12 6.82 -0.31
CA ALA A 80 -0.16 5.84 -0.81
C ALA A 80 -0.52 5.43 -2.24
N GLY A 81 0.49 5.36 -3.12
CA GLY A 81 0.33 5.01 -4.52
C GLY A 81 1.27 3.89 -4.95
N ALA A 82 0.84 3.11 -5.94
CA ALA A 82 1.57 1.99 -6.48
C ALA A 82 2.09 2.26 -7.90
N LEU A 83 3.39 2.07 -8.08
CA LEU A 83 4.06 2.11 -9.38
C LEU A 83 4.32 0.68 -9.83
N LEU A 84 3.32 0.03 -10.44
CA LEU A 84 3.47 -1.34 -10.91
C LEU A 84 4.13 -1.36 -12.29
N VAL A 85 5.29 -2.01 -12.37
CA VAL A 85 6.08 -2.12 -13.61
C VAL A 85 6.05 -3.54 -14.18
N ARG A 86 6.08 -3.62 -15.51
CA ARG A 86 6.24 -4.83 -16.30
C ARG A 86 7.21 -4.56 -17.45
N GLY A 87 8.46 -4.96 -17.28
CA GLY A 87 9.52 -4.60 -18.25
C GLY A 87 9.69 -3.09 -18.37
N ALA A 88 9.41 -2.52 -19.55
CA ALA A 88 9.49 -1.08 -19.83
C ALA A 88 8.13 -0.35 -19.77
N GLU A 89 7.11 -1.01 -19.24
CA GLU A 89 5.76 -0.47 -19.10
C GLU A 89 5.39 -0.27 -17.63
N ILE A 90 4.49 0.66 -17.37
CA ILE A 90 3.90 0.92 -16.05
C ILE A 90 2.38 0.94 -16.15
N LEU A 91 1.70 0.40 -15.15
CA LEU A 91 0.25 0.41 -15.06
C LEU A 91 -0.24 1.77 -14.57
N LEU A 92 -1.18 2.36 -15.30
CA LEU A 92 -1.86 3.59 -14.92
C LEU A 92 -3.37 3.40 -14.99
N VAL A 93 -4.11 4.18 -14.22
CA VAL A 93 -5.57 4.23 -14.18
C VAL A 93 -6.09 5.57 -14.68
N GLU A 94 -7.28 5.57 -15.26
CA GLU A 94 -8.03 6.77 -15.61
C GLU A 94 -8.91 7.16 -14.41
N HIS A 95 -8.51 8.15 -13.65
CA HIS A 95 -9.19 8.54 -12.42
C HIS A 95 -10.47 9.33 -12.73
N ARG A 96 -11.63 8.77 -12.35
CA ARG A 96 -12.96 9.32 -12.68
C ARG A 96 -13.17 10.76 -12.19
N ALA A 97 -12.80 11.06 -10.96
CA ALA A 97 -13.09 12.35 -10.34
C ALA A 97 -12.22 13.50 -10.90
N TYR A 98 -11.02 13.17 -11.39
CA TYR A 98 -10.09 14.16 -11.92
C TYR A 98 -10.06 14.22 -13.45
N GLY A 99 -10.54 13.16 -14.13
CA GLY A 99 -10.49 13.05 -15.59
C GLY A 99 -9.06 13.00 -16.14
N ILE A 100 -8.11 12.52 -15.35
CA ILE A 100 -6.69 12.41 -15.69
C ILE A 100 -6.20 10.98 -15.47
N VAL A 101 -5.08 10.65 -16.09
CA VAL A 101 -4.38 9.39 -15.90
C VAL A 101 -3.38 9.54 -14.77
N LEU A 102 -3.41 8.59 -13.82
CA LEU A 102 -2.54 8.56 -12.64
C LEU A 102 -2.06 7.13 -12.38
N GLN A 103 -1.10 6.97 -11.49
CA GLN A 103 -0.84 5.68 -10.84
C GLN A 103 -2.01 5.30 -9.92
N PRO A 104 -2.30 4.01 -9.71
CA PRO A 104 -3.23 3.56 -8.68
C PRO A 104 -2.82 4.08 -7.29
N GLY A 105 -3.80 4.47 -6.48
CA GLY A 105 -3.51 4.95 -5.13
C GLY A 105 -4.65 5.73 -4.48
N GLY A 106 -4.58 5.84 -3.15
CA GLY A 106 -5.62 6.48 -2.36
C GLY A 106 -5.26 6.71 -0.91
N HIS A 107 -6.27 6.84 -0.08
CA HIS A 107 -6.14 7.14 1.33
C HIS A 107 -5.79 5.90 2.15
N LEU A 108 -5.10 6.12 3.26
CA LEU A 108 -4.86 5.06 4.22
C LEU A 108 -6.16 4.64 4.91
N GLU A 109 -6.28 3.36 5.18
CA GLU A 109 -7.38 2.78 5.95
C GLU A 109 -6.89 2.30 7.33
N PRO A 110 -7.80 2.20 8.34
CA PRO A 110 -7.43 1.79 9.70
C PRO A 110 -6.78 0.40 9.77
N ASP A 111 -7.08 -0.47 8.82
CA ASP A 111 -6.58 -1.85 8.76
C ASP A 111 -5.27 -1.97 7.98
N ASP A 112 -4.77 -0.89 7.38
CA ASP A 112 -3.50 -0.89 6.68
C ASP A 112 -2.33 -1.05 7.68
N ALA A 113 -1.53 -2.10 7.48
CA ALA A 113 -0.39 -2.42 8.34
C ALA A 113 0.88 -1.62 8.00
N SER A 114 0.98 -1.08 6.78
CA SER A 114 2.12 -0.30 6.30
C SER A 114 1.73 0.57 5.10
N LEU A 115 2.52 1.61 4.84
CA LEU A 115 2.33 2.48 3.66
C LEU A 115 2.44 1.69 2.33
N ALA A 116 3.38 0.75 2.23
CA ALA A 116 3.50 -0.10 1.05
C ALA A 116 2.31 -1.06 0.92
N GLY A 117 1.79 -1.58 2.04
CA GLY A 117 0.58 -2.42 2.06
C GLY A 117 -0.66 -1.64 1.63
N ALA A 118 -0.80 -0.38 2.06
CA ALA A 118 -1.87 0.51 1.59
C ALA A 118 -1.78 0.72 0.07
N ALA A 119 -0.58 0.98 -0.46
CA ALA A 119 -0.37 1.12 -1.90
C ALA A 119 -0.73 -0.16 -2.68
N GLU A 120 -0.39 -1.34 -2.16
CA GLU A 120 -0.75 -2.63 -2.76
C GLU A 120 -2.26 -2.87 -2.73
N ARG A 121 -2.94 -2.55 -1.61
CA ARG A 121 -4.41 -2.63 -1.50
C ARG A 121 -5.09 -1.76 -2.56
N GLU A 122 -4.70 -0.49 -2.67
CA GLU A 122 -5.26 0.43 -3.68
C GLU A 122 -5.01 -0.08 -5.10
N LEU A 123 -3.82 -0.60 -5.38
CA LEU A 123 -3.52 -1.22 -6.67
C LEU A 123 -4.50 -2.35 -7.01
N VAL A 124 -4.74 -3.25 -6.06
CA VAL A 124 -5.64 -4.40 -6.24
C VAL A 124 -7.09 -3.93 -6.39
N GLU A 125 -7.53 -3.00 -5.55
CA GLU A 125 -8.91 -2.48 -5.57
C GLU A 125 -9.24 -1.75 -6.88
N GLU A 126 -8.35 -0.89 -7.34
CA GLU A 126 -8.60 -0.09 -8.54
C GLU A 126 -8.43 -0.85 -9.85
N THR A 127 -7.58 -1.88 -9.88
CA THR A 127 -7.22 -2.57 -11.12
C THR A 127 -7.66 -4.03 -11.20
N GLY A 128 -8.05 -4.63 -10.07
CA GLY A 128 -8.40 -6.05 -10.00
C GLY A 128 -7.24 -6.99 -10.31
N ILE A 129 -5.98 -6.51 -10.25
CA ILE A 129 -4.82 -7.37 -10.46
C ILE A 129 -4.71 -8.41 -9.34
N ASP A 130 -4.27 -9.61 -9.67
CA ASP A 130 -4.04 -10.66 -8.67
C ASP A 130 -2.83 -10.29 -7.79
N PRO A 131 -3.02 -10.04 -6.47
CA PRO A 131 -1.93 -9.66 -5.57
C PRO A 131 -0.84 -10.74 -5.50
N ALA A 132 -1.15 -12.02 -5.74
CA ALA A 132 -0.15 -13.09 -5.76
C ALA A 132 0.88 -12.94 -6.90
N THR A 133 0.60 -12.09 -7.88
CA THR A 133 1.50 -11.81 -9.02
C THR A 133 2.30 -10.52 -8.84
N VAL A 134 2.08 -9.79 -7.75
CA VAL A 134 2.71 -8.49 -7.47
C VAL A 134 3.84 -8.66 -6.46
N VAL A 135 4.97 -8.06 -6.74
CA VAL A 135 6.16 -8.10 -5.87
C VAL A 135 6.59 -6.69 -5.55
N LEU A 136 6.65 -6.33 -4.26
CA LEU A 136 7.22 -5.07 -3.81
C LEU A 136 8.73 -5.06 -4.09
N LEU A 137 9.22 -4.02 -4.76
CA LEU A 137 10.63 -3.90 -5.12
C LEU A 137 11.49 -3.28 -4.03
N SER A 138 10.92 -2.41 -3.20
CA SER A 138 11.61 -1.76 -2.09
C SER A 138 10.64 -1.27 -1.03
N GLN A 139 11.05 -1.33 0.23
CA GLN A 139 10.35 -0.70 1.36
C GLN A 139 10.56 0.83 1.39
N ILE A 140 11.50 1.34 0.60
CA ILE A 140 11.74 2.77 0.48
C ILE A 140 10.87 3.29 -0.66
N PRO A 141 10.08 4.37 -0.44
CA PRO A 141 9.27 4.96 -1.50
C PRO A 141 10.12 5.35 -2.72
N ALA A 142 9.61 5.13 -3.92
CA ALA A 142 10.24 5.60 -5.15
C ALA A 142 10.11 7.12 -5.32
N TYR A 143 9.01 7.69 -4.79
CA TYR A 143 8.83 9.13 -4.69
C TYR A 143 8.00 9.47 -3.43
N ILE A 144 8.14 10.72 -2.98
CA ILE A 144 7.20 11.37 -2.05
C ILE A 144 6.79 12.70 -2.67
N GLU A 145 5.49 12.96 -2.74
CA GLU A 145 4.94 14.21 -3.26
C GLU A 145 4.09 14.93 -2.22
N TYR A 146 4.33 16.23 -2.06
CA TYR A 146 3.50 17.11 -1.25
C TYR A 146 2.67 18.00 -2.18
N GLY A 147 1.46 17.56 -2.48
CA GLY A 147 0.58 18.15 -3.47
C GLY A 147 -0.65 18.81 -2.86
N ARG A 148 -1.02 20.02 -3.38
CA ARG A 148 -2.24 20.72 -2.97
C ARG A 148 -3.47 20.09 -3.61
N VAL A 149 -4.50 19.86 -2.80
CA VAL A 149 -5.81 19.39 -3.21
C VAL A 149 -6.82 20.53 -2.99
N PRO A 150 -7.48 21.03 -4.04
CA PRO A 150 -8.50 22.06 -3.90
C PRO A 150 -9.68 21.60 -3.06
N ALA A 151 -10.33 22.56 -2.38
CA ALA A 151 -11.52 22.30 -1.58
C ALA A 151 -12.61 21.60 -2.40
N ARG A 152 -13.31 20.65 -1.76
CA ARG A 152 -14.48 19.95 -2.30
C ARG A 152 -15.64 20.10 -1.32
N PRO A 153 -16.39 21.19 -1.41
CA PRO A 153 -17.50 21.47 -0.49
C PRO A 153 -18.55 20.35 -0.43
N GLU A 154 -18.79 19.68 -1.55
CA GLU A 154 -19.74 18.57 -1.67
C GLU A 154 -19.32 17.32 -0.85
N LYS A 155 -18.01 17.20 -0.53
CA LYS A 155 -17.46 16.15 0.33
C LYS A 155 -17.12 16.65 1.73
N ASN A 156 -17.40 17.93 2.02
CA ASN A 156 -16.99 18.60 3.26
C ASN A 156 -15.46 18.56 3.48
N GLU A 157 -14.70 18.69 2.38
CA GLU A 157 -13.24 18.71 2.37
C GLU A 157 -12.76 20.15 2.10
N PRO A 158 -12.03 20.80 3.03
CA PRO A 158 -11.41 22.09 2.80
C PRO A 158 -10.24 21.99 1.81
N ASP A 159 -9.68 23.11 1.42
CA ASP A 159 -8.39 23.17 0.75
C ASP A 159 -7.31 22.56 1.66
N HIS A 160 -6.55 21.60 1.16
CA HIS A 160 -5.59 20.82 1.95
C HIS A 160 -4.47 20.26 1.09
N PHE A 161 -3.58 19.47 1.69
CA PHE A 161 -2.47 18.83 1.01
C PHE A 161 -2.50 17.31 1.21
N HIS A 162 -2.13 16.58 0.17
CA HIS A 162 -1.74 15.20 0.28
C HIS A 162 -0.22 15.09 0.40
N LEU A 163 0.24 14.24 1.33
CA LEU A 163 1.61 13.73 1.35
C LEU A 163 1.56 12.31 0.78
N ASP A 164 1.85 12.19 -0.52
CA ASP A 164 1.71 10.95 -1.27
C ASP A 164 3.02 10.15 -1.30
N PHE A 165 2.96 8.88 -0.88
CA PHE A 165 4.08 7.95 -0.86
C PHE A 165 3.92 6.93 -1.98
N GLY A 166 4.75 7.00 -3.02
CA GLY A 166 4.70 6.06 -4.14
C GLY A 166 5.70 4.91 -3.98
N PHE A 167 5.19 3.67 -3.97
CA PHE A 167 6.01 2.46 -3.86
C PHE A 167 6.11 1.74 -5.19
N ALA A 168 7.30 1.18 -5.47
CA ALA A 168 7.55 0.43 -6.69
C ALA A 168 7.24 -1.06 -6.50
N PHE A 169 6.47 -1.59 -7.43
CA PHE A 169 6.11 -3.01 -7.52
C PHE A 169 6.45 -3.54 -8.92
N ALA A 170 6.67 -4.84 -9.02
CA ALA A 170 6.85 -5.54 -10.30
C ALA A 170 5.85 -6.67 -10.46
N THR A 171 5.54 -6.99 -11.71
CA THR A 171 4.79 -8.19 -12.07
C THR A 171 5.32 -8.78 -13.37
N ALA A 172 5.22 -10.09 -13.52
CA ALA A 172 5.45 -10.79 -14.80
C ALA A 172 4.15 -11.01 -15.59
N ASN A 173 3.01 -11.11 -14.88
CA ASN A 173 1.69 -11.40 -15.43
C ASN A 173 0.74 -10.26 -15.05
N GLY A 174 0.65 -9.26 -15.90
CA GLY A 174 -0.13 -8.07 -15.60
C GLY A 174 -1.47 -8.02 -16.30
N ASP A 175 -2.30 -9.02 -16.17
CA ASP A 175 -3.67 -8.94 -16.63
C ASP A 175 -4.47 -8.07 -15.66
N VAL A 176 -4.96 -6.93 -16.16
CA VAL A 176 -5.90 -6.08 -15.44
C VAL A 176 -7.20 -6.85 -15.30
N GLY A 177 -7.66 -7.00 -14.07
CA GLY A 177 -8.91 -7.67 -13.74
C GLY A 177 -10.11 -6.74 -13.82
N SER A 178 -11.06 -6.92 -12.90
CA SER A 178 -12.24 -6.05 -12.80
C SER A 178 -11.86 -4.75 -12.10
N ILE A 179 -11.92 -3.63 -12.82
CA ILE A 179 -11.64 -2.30 -12.27
C ILE A 179 -12.74 -1.84 -11.30
N GLN A 180 -12.38 -1.03 -10.33
CA GLN A 180 -13.33 -0.39 -9.41
C GLN A 180 -14.00 0.82 -10.09
N GLU A 181 -15.12 0.60 -10.78
CA GLU A 181 -15.80 1.63 -11.59
C GLU A 181 -16.25 2.88 -10.82
N ARG A 182 -16.22 2.89 -9.51
CA ARG A 182 -16.56 4.05 -8.69
C ARG A 182 -15.46 5.12 -8.74
N GLU A 183 -14.20 4.71 -8.79
CA GLU A 183 -13.04 5.60 -8.71
C GLU A 183 -12.29 5.73 -10.02
N VAL A 184 -12.26 4.66 -10.83
CA VAL A 184 -11.57 4.62 -12.12
C VAL A 184 -12.49 4.28 -13.28
N THR A 185 -12.18 4.79 -14.47
CA THR A 185 -12.91 4.51 -15.72
C THR A 185 -12.16 3.56 -16.63
N GLY A 186 -10.88 3.29 -16.35
CA GLY A 186 -10.05 2.40 -17.10
C GLY A 186 -8.70 2.19 -16.44
N ALA A 187 -8.05 1.09 -16.76
CA ALA A 187 -6.67 0.80 -16.38
C ALA A 187 -5.92 0.25 -17.59
N GLY A 188 -4.64 0.59 -17.74
CA GLY A 188 -3.86 0.13 -18.89
C GLY A 188 -2.35 0.27 -18.69
N TRP A 189 -1.62 -0.51 -19.48
CA TRP A 189 -0.17 -0.49 -19.53
C TRP A 189 0.33 0.59 -20.49
N TYR A 190 1.20 1.44 -20.01
CA TYR A 190 1.79 2.54 -20.76
C TYR A 190 3.30 2.37 -20.86
N PRO A 191 3.89 2.52 -22.06
CA PRO A 191 5.33 2.65 -22.17
C PRO A 191 5.83 3.78 -21.26
N LEU A 192 6.92 3.55 -20.52
CA LEU A 192 7.42 4.47 -19.48
C LEU A 192 7.55 5.91 -19.99
N ALA A 193 8.14 6.12 -21.16
CA ALA A 193 8.30 7.45 -21.74
C ALA A 193 6.96 8.17 -22.02
N LYS A 194 5.88 7.44 -22.26
CA LYS A 194 4.52 8.00 -22.39
C LYS A 194 3.95 8.32 -21.02
N ALA A 195 4.11 7.42 -20.07
CA ALA A 195 3.65 7.59 -18.69
C ALA A 195 4.30 8.80 -18.01
N GLU A 196 5.62 8.99 -18.16
CA GLU A 196 6.35 10.16 -17.64
C GLU A 196 5.81 11.49 -18.17
N ARG A 197 5.33 11.53 -19.39
CA ARG A 197 4.69 12.74 -19.95
C ARG A 197 3.29 13.01 -19.38
N LEU A 198 2.59 11.97 -18.92
CA LEU A 198 1.24 12.07 -18.36
C LEU A 198 1.27 12.37 -16.86
N VAL A 199 2.14 11.71 -16.11
CA VAL A 199 2.12 11.70 -14.64
C VAL A 199 3.37 12.38 -14.04
N GLY A 200 4.41 12.62 -14.85
CA GLY A 200 5.67 13.20 -14.41
C GLY A 200 6.80 12.17 -14.31
N HIS A 201 8.04 12.65 -14.43
CA HIS A 201 9.24 11.80 -14.55
C HIS A 201 9.64 11.08 -13.27
N ARG A 202 9.06 11.41 -12.13
CA ARG A 202 9.32 10.71 -10.85
C ARG A 202 8.94 9.23 -10.89
N ILE A 203 7.90 8.87 -11.64
CA ILE A 203 7.49 7.48 -11.81
C ILE A 203 8.56 6.61 -12.49
N GLY A 204 9.43 7.20 -13.31
CA GLY A 204 10.57 6.50 -13.92
C GLY A 204 11.60 5.96 -12.94
N ARG A 205 11.55 6.37 -11.67
CA ARG A 205 12.39 5.80 -10.61
C ARG A 205 12.03 4.33 -10.34
N ALA A 206 10.73 3.98 -10.40
CA ALA A 206 10.27 2.61 -10.18
C ALA A 206 10.91 1.59 -11.13
N VAL A 207 11.13 1.97 -12.40
CA VAL A 207 11.76 1.09 -13.40
C VAL A 207 13.28 0.96 -13.18
N ARG A 208 13.90 1.92 -12.50
CA ARG A 208 15.33 1.93 -12.21
C ARG A 208 15.69 1.33 -10.85
N MET A 209 14.69 1.02 -10.02
CA MET A 209 14.95 0.35 -8.75
C MET A 209 15.34 -1.10 -9.02
N PRO A 210 16.54 -1.56 -8.62
CA PRO A 210 16.85 -2.97 -8.64
C PRO A 210 15.87 -3.69 -7.70
N ALA A 211 15.35 -4.85 -8.14
CA ALA A 211 14.67 -5.72 -7.19
C ALA A 211 15.69 -6.05 -6.10
N GLU A 212 15.49 -5.58 -4.89
CA GLU A 212 16.22 -6.08 -3.73
C GLU A 212 15.75 -7.53 -3.59
N ILE A 213 16.61 -8.44 -4.07
CA ILE A 213 16.37 -9.87 -3.99
C ILE A 213 16.38 -10.19 -2.50
N ALA A 214 15.18 -10.51 -1.97
CA ALA A 214 14.99 -11.01 -0.62
C ALA A 214 15.63 -12.39 -0.45
#